data_48c562b1034b3a394de199248f945430
#
_entry.id   48c562b1034b3a394de199248f945430
#
_cell.length_a   1.000
_cell.length_b   1.000
_cell.length_c   1.000
_cell.angle_alpha   90.00
_cell.angle_beta   90.00
_cell.angle_gamma   90.00
#
_symmetry.space_group_name_H-M   'P 1'
#
loop_
_entity.id
_entity.type
_entity.pdbx_description
1 polymer ?
#
loop_
_entity_poly.entity_id
_entity_poly.type
_entity_poly.pdbx_seq_one_letter_code
_entity_poly.pdbx_strand_id
1 'polypeptide(L)'
;MTPKKIKIMGMELDEITYLSCTAHFGVGDNWATLYDIESDVKKQGHATKLLTEAKAYYESQGKSFGGSVALNSTMRRIYKILGIKEWT
;
A
#
# COMPACT_ATOMS: atom_id res chain seq x y z
N MET A 1 -3.13 9.66 9.43
CA MET A 1 -2.19 9.29 8.34
C MET A 1 -2.35 10.26 7.18
N THR A 2 -1.26 10.84 6.72
CA THR A 2 -1.30 11.81 5.62
C THR A 2 -0.28 11.40 4.56
N PRO A 3 -0.74 10.87 3.42
CA PRO A 3 0.18 10.51 2.34
C PRO A 3 0.91 11.74 1.79
N LYS A 4 2.17 11.54 1.40
CA LYS A 4 2.95 12.57 0.74
C LYS A 4 2.85 12.37 -0.76
N LYS A 5 2.51 13.43 -1.49
CA LYS A 5 2.48 13.35 -2.95
C LYS A 5 3.89 13.40 -3.50
N ILE A 6 4.26 12.42 -4.30
CA ILE A 6 5.57 12.37 -4.95
C ILE A 6 5.39 12.08 -6.43
N LYS A 7 6.47 12.25 -7.19
CA LYS A 7 6.47 11.97 -8.61
C LYS A 7 7.69 11.11 -8.94
N ILE A 8 7.45 9.92 -9.47
CA ILE A 8 8.50 8.99 -9.85
C ILE A 8 8.30 8.66 -11.34
N MET A 9 9.33 8.91 -12.15
CA MET A 9 9.32 8.61 -13.59
C MET A 9 8.06 9.14 -14.29
N GLY A 10 7.63 10.34 -13.92
CA GLY A 10 6.46 10.99 -14.51
C GLY A 10 5.12 10.55 -13.92
N MET A 11 5.10 9.60 -13.00
CA MET A 11 3.89 9.14 -12.34
C MET A 11 3.72 9.81 -10.99
N GLU A 12 2.51 10.30 -10.72
CA GLU A 12 2.18 10.85 -9.40
C GLU A 12 1.74 9.71 -8.49
N LEU A 13 2.40 9.60 -7.33
CA LEU A 13 2.14 8.54 -6.37
C LEU A 13 1.96 9.14 -4.99
N ASP A 14 1.22 8.42 -4.14
CA ASP A 14 1.15 8.72 -2.71
C ASP A 14 2.22 7.89 -2.01
N GLU A 15 3.04 8.55 -1.18
CA GLU A 15 4.01 7.87 -0.36
C GLU A 15 3.55 7.88 1.09
N ILE A 16 3.47 6.70 1.69
CA ILE A 16 3.13 6.56 3.10
C ILE A 16 4.29 5.88 3.81
N THR A 17 4.78 6.52 4.86
CA THR A 17 5.81 5.95 5.71
C THR A 17 5.21 5.68 7.09
N TYR A 18 5.40 4.48 7.58
CA TYR A 18 4.92 4.07 8.89
C TYR A 18 5.94 3.14 9.53
N LEU A 19 6.49 3.57 10.68
CA LEU A 19 7.59 2.86 11.34
C LEU A 19 8.77 2.70 10.37
N SER A 20 9.23 1.48 10.12
CA SER A 20 10.36 1.23 9.23
C SER A 20 9.95 0.98 7.78
N CYS A 21 8.67 1.15 7.48
CA CYS A 21 8.14 0.81 6.15
C CYS A 21 7.81 2.06 5.35
N THR A 22 8.03 1.99 4.05
CA THR A 22 7.60 3.02 3.10
C THR A 22 6.87 2.32 1.96
N ALA A 23 5.68 2.79 1.63
CA ALA A 23 4.87 2.23 0.57
C ALA A 23 4.46 3.31 -0.42
N HIS A 24 4.29 2.92 -1.67
CA HIS A 24 3.87 3.81 -2.75
C HIS A 24 2.56 3.32 -3.34
N PHE A 25 1.62 4.24 -3.51
CA PHE A 25 0.28 3.94 -4.01
C PHE A 25 -0.05 4.82 -5.21
N GLY A 26 -0.62 4.19 -6.25
CA GLY A 26 -1.30 4.93 -7.29
C GLY A 26 -2.73 5.18 -6.86
N VAL A 27 -3.23 6.41 -7.03
CA VAL A 27 -4.56 6.79 -6.54
C VAL A 27 -5.36 7.47 -7.65
N GLY A 28 -6.56 6.96 -7.88
CA GLY A 28 -7.54 7.58 -8.77
C GLY A 28 -8.75 8.07 -7.99
N ASP A 29 -9.81 8.44 -8.70
CA ASP A 29 -11.02 8.97 -8.06
C ASP A 29 -11.71 7.90 -7.20
N ASN A 30 -11.72 6.66 -7.67
CA ASN A 30 -12.46 5.57 -7.04
C ASN A 30 -11.59 4.39 -6.62
N TRP A 31 -10.26 4.53 -6.70
CA TRP A 31 -9.37 3.40 -6.44
C TRP A 31 -8.04 3.85 -5.86
N ALA A 32 -7.41 2.95 -5.13
CA ALA A 32 -6.03 3.12 -4.66
C ALA A 32 -5.33 1.77 -4.81
N THR A 33 -4.12 1.78 -5.35
CA THR A 33 -3.37 0.57 -5.67
C THR A 33 -1.98 0.63 -5.06
N LEU A 34 -1.61 -0.39 -4.31
CA LEU A 34 -0.24 -0.52 -3.81
C LEU A 34 0.67 -0.93 -4.95
N TYR A 35 1.71 -0.12 -5.21
CA TYR A 35 2.72 -0.45 -6.21
C TYR A 35 3.93 -1.14 -5.61
N ASP A 36 4.43 -0.62 -4.48
CA ASP A 36 5.55 -1.27 -3.81
C ASP A 36 5.52 -0.95 -2.31
N ILE A 37 6.24 -1.75 -1.56
CA ILE A 37 6.43 -1.52 -0.14
C ILE A 37 7.81 -2.04 0.26
N GLU A 38 8.53 -1.24 1.04
CA GLU A 38 9.83 -1.61 1.58
C GLU A 38 9.80 -1.49 3.09
N SER A 39 10.54 -2.38 3.74
CA SER A 39 10.65 -2.39 5.19
C SER A 39 12.10 -2.65 5.59
N ASP A 40 12.66 -1.77 6.42
CA ASP A 40 14.03 -1.93 6.91
C ASP A 40 14.11 -3.03 7.97
N VAL A 41 13.01 -3.25 8.71
CA VAL A 41 12.95 -4.25 9.76
C VAL A 41 11.93 -5.31 9.36
N LYS A 42 12.43 -6.47 8.96
CA LYS A 42 11.58 -7.57 8.52
C LYS A 42 11.02 -8.33 9.72
N LYS A 43 9.87 -8.96 9.52
CA LYS A 43 9.20 -9.82 10.53
C LYS A 43 8.69 -9.09 11.77
N GLN A 44 8.58 -7.77 11.72
CA GLN A 44 8.05 -6.98 12.83
C GLN A 44 6.57 -6.60 12.63
N GLY A 45 5.96 -7.04 11.54
CA GLY A 45 4.58 -6.72 11.25
C GLY A 45 4.33 -5.27 10.85
N HIS A 46 5.39 -4.49 10.60
CA HIS A 46 5.25 -3.08 10.22
C HIS A 46 4.56 -2.91 8.88
N ALA A 47 4.89 -3.77 7.92
CA ALA A 47 4.26 -3.72 6.60
C ALA A 47 2.76 -4.00 6.70
N THR A 48 2.37 -4.99 7.51
CA THR A 48 0.97 -5.31 7.73
C THR A 48 0.23 -4.14 8.37
N LYS A 49 0.85 -3.50 9.37
CA LYS A 49 0.26 -2.33 10.03
C LYS A 49 0.10 -1.16 9.07
N LEU A 50 1.13 -0.88 8.25
CA LEU A 50 1.05 0.20 7.29
C LEU A 50 -0.09 -0.06 6.29
N LEU A 51 -0.19 -1.26 5.75
CA LEU A 51 -1.22 -1.59 4.77
C LEU A 51 -2.61 -1.59 5.40
N THR A 52 -2.75 -2.00 6.66
CA THR A 52 -4.01 -1.93 7.37
C THR A 52 -4.49 -0.47 7.49
N GLU A 53 -3.59 0.42 7.89
CA GLU A 53 -3.91 1.84 8.02
C GLU A 53 -4.18 2.49 6.68
N ALA A 54 -3.39 2.16 5.66
CA ALA A 54 -3.59 2.69 4.32
C ALA A 54 -4.92 2.24 3.73
N LYS A 55 -5.26 0.97 3.89
CA LYS A 55 -6.54 0.43 3.42
C LYS A 55 -7.70 1.18 4.05
N ALA A 56 -7.68 1.34 5.38
CA ALA A 56 -8.72 2.07 6.10
C ALA A 56 -8.80 3.53 5.63
N TYR A 57 -7.66 4.17 5.43
CA TYR A 57 -7.60 5.55 4.99
C TYR A 57 -8.26 5.74 3.62
N TYR A 58 -7.88 4.92 2.63
CA TYR A 58 -8.43 5.07 1.29
C TYR A 58 -9.89 4.61 1.20
N GLU A 59 -10.26 3.57 1.92
CA GLU A 59 -11.65 3.12 1.94
C GLU A 59 -12.56 4.15 2.60
N SER A 60 -12.06 4.89 3.58
CA SER A 60 -12.84 5.96 4.21
C SER A 60 -13.15 7.09 3.24
N GLN A 61 -12.41 7.19 2.14
CA GLN A 61 -12.64 8.18 1.08
C GLN A 61 -13.50 7.61 -0.05
N GLY A 62 -14.07 6.43 0.12
CA GLY A 62 -14.90 5.79 -0.89
C GLY A 62 -14.12 5.12 -2.01
N LYS A 63 -12.83 4.86 -1.80
CA LYS A 63 -11.99 4.23 -2.83
C LYS A 63 -11.91 2.72 -2.62
N SER A 64 -11.86 1.98 -3.71
CA SER A 64 -11.54 0.56 -3.66
C SER A 64 -10.03 0.40 -3.47
N PHE A 65 -9.62 -0.50 -2.58
CA PHE A 65 -8.21 -0.69 -2.27
C PHE A 65 -7.74 -2.04 -2.81
N GLY A 66 -6.64 -2.03 -3.53
CA GLY A 66 -6.03 -3.23 -4.07
C GLY A 66 -4.53 -3.11 -4.16
N GLY A 67 -3.88 -4.12 -4.68
CA GLY A 67 -2.45 -4.11 -4.88
C GLY A 67 -2.07 -4.60 -6.26
N SER A 68 -0.89 -4.21 -6.71
CA SER A 68 -0.30 -4.79 -7.91
C SER A 68 0.06 -6.26 -7.63
N VAL A 69 0.51 -6.98 -8.65
CA VAL A 69 0.90 -8.38 -8.49
C VAL A 69 1.91 -8.51 -7.34
N ALA A 70 1.61 -9.42 -6.41
CA ALA A 70 2.49 -9.67 -5.27
C ALA A 70 3.82 -10.23 -5.77
N LEU A 71 4.92 -9.55 -5.41
CA LEU A 71 6.25 -9.89 -5.89
C LEU A 71 6.89 -11.04 -5.12
N ASN A 72 6.34 -11.37 -3.95
CA ASN A 72 6.90 -12.44 -3.12
C ASN A 72 5.81 -13.04 -2.23
N SER A 73 6.16 -14.13 -1.55
CA SER A 73 5.22 -14.86 -0.70
C SER A 73 4.76 -14.04 0.52
N THR A 74 5.60 -13.15 1.02
CA THR A 74 5.25 -12.28 2.14
C THR A 74 4.14 -11.32 1.76
N MET A 75 4.25 -10.65 0.61
CA MET A 75 3.22 -9.75 0.11
C MET A 75 1.91 -10.51 -0.14
N ARG A 76 2.00 -11.69 -0.74
CA ARG A 76 0.82 -12.52 -1.02
C ARG A 76 0.09 -12.87 0.26
N ARG A 77 0.84 -13.23 1.31
CA ARG A 77 0.25 -13.55 2.61
C ARG A 77 -0.43 -12.35 3.24
N ILE A 78 0.21 -11.17 3.17
CA ILE A 78 -0.37 -9.94 3.70
C ILE A 78 -1.67 -9.59 2.95
N TYR A 79 -1.67 -9.70 1.63
CA TYR A 79 -2.87 -9.45 0.83
C TYR A 79 -4.02 -10.37 1.27
N LYS A 80 -3.71 -11.65 1.51
CA LYS A 80 -4.72 -12.60 1.93
C LYS A 80 -5.26 -12.29 3.32
N ILE A 81 -4.39 -11.94 4.26
CA ILE A 81 -4.78 -11.61 5.63
C ILE A 81 -5.68 -10.38 5.66
N LEU A 82 -5.34 -9.35 4.90
CA LEU A 82 -6.05 -8.08 4.91
C LEU A 82 -7.19 -8.02 3.90
N GLY A 83 -7.38 -9.05 3.09
CA GLY A 83 -8.42 -9.04 2.06
C GLY A 83 -8.13 -8.05 0.94
N ILE A 84 -6.86 -7.81 0.65
CA ILE A 84 -6.46 -6.89 -0.42
C ILE A 84 -6.56 -7.62 -1.76
N LYS A 85 -7.30 -7.03 -2.71
CA LYS A 85 -7.38 -7.59 -4.05
C LYS A 85 -6.10 -7.32 -4.82
N GLU A 86 -5.66 -8.32 -5.56
CA GLU A 86 -4.54 -8.18 -6.47
C GLU A 86 -5.10 -7.81 -7.84
N TRP A 87 -4.79 -6.59 -8.28
CA TRP A 87 -5.21 -6.15 -9.62
C TRP A 87 -4.21 -6.71 -10.63
N THR A 88 -4.66 -7.44 -11.56
CA THR A 88 -3.80 -7.96 -12.64
C THR A 88 -4.17 -7.36 -13.97
#